data_c06ed189df4c76cc1537f459c6e37c76
#
_entry.id   c06ed189df4c76cc1537f459c6e37c76
#
_cell.length_a   1.000
_cell.length_b   1.000
_cell.length_c   1.000
_cell.angle_alpha   90.00
_cell.angle_beta   90.00
_cell.angle_gamma   90.00
#
_symmetry.space_group_name_H-M   'P 1'
#
loop_
_entity.id
_entity.type
_entity.pdbx_description
1 polymer ?
#
loop_
_entity_poly.entity_id
_entity_poly.type
_entity_poly.pdbx_seq_one_letter_code
_entity_poly.pdbx_strand_id
1 'polypeptide(L)'
;MKRPLSLAWLVTLAALPLSQAASAQNVEYNALVASHAQANGVPEALVHRVIVRESRYRPALVGRGGTIGLMQIKLATARGLGYTGDAAGLRDPNTNLTYAVKYLAGAYRAANGDPNRAVGYYASGYYHAAKRQRLVRREPSEPVLAGAPPKVVIRMPADANALQVPRR
;
A
#
# COMPACT_ATOMS: atom_id res chain seq x y z
N MET A 1 6.76 40.82 72.96
CA MET A 1 5.80 40.26 72.02
C MET A 1 6.54 40.09 70.69
N LYS A 2 7.00 38.88 70.34
CA LYS A 2 7.76 38.55 69.12
C LYS A 2 6.81 37.87 68.12
N ARG A 3 6.58 38.48 66.94
CA ARG A 3 5.79 37.90 65.87
C ARG A 3 6.67 36.94 65.06
N PRO A 4 6.21 35.73 64.72
CA PRO A 4 6.97 34.86 63.81
C PRO A 4 6.72 35.25 62.34
N LEU A 5 7.81 35.41 61.58
CA LEU A 5 7.80 35.52 60.11
C LEU A 5 7.41 34.21 59.49
N SER A 6 6.28 34.16 58.86
CA SER A 6 5.82 33.04 58.04
C SER A 6 6.60 33.03 56.73
N LEU A 7 7.53 32.07 56.57
CA LEU A 7 8.20 31.77 55.31
C LEU A 7 7.19 31.03 54.39
N ALA A 8 6.60 31.75 53.45
CA ALA A 8 5.79 31.18 52.38
C ALA A 8 6.75 30.50 51.36
N TRP A 9 6.77 29.21 51.34
CA TRP A 9 7.43 28.44 50.29
C TRP A 9 6.62 28.50 49.00
N LEU A 10 7.08 29.30 48.05
CA LEU A 10 6.59 29.28 46.67
C LEU A 10 7.13 28.00 46.00
N VAL A 11 6.30 26.94 45.97
CA VAL A 11 6.50 25.80 45.10
C VAL A 11 6.13 26.19 43.69
N THR A 12 7.08 26.69 42.93
CA THR A 12 6.95 26.83 41.46
C THR A 12 6.97 25.43 40.85
N LEU A 13 5.79 24.88 40.58
CA LEU A 13 5.61 23.66 39.81
C LEU A 13 6.01 23.96 38.36
N ALA A 14 7.24 23.62 37.97
CA ALA A 14 7.71 23.67 36.61
C ALA A 14 6.92 22.63 35.80
N ALA A 15 5.83 23.05 35.17
CA ALA A 15 5.12 22.26 34.18
C ALA A 15 6.04 22.10 32.97
N LEU A 16 6.70 20.96 32.87
CA LEU A 16 7.62 20.61 31.80
C LEU A 16 6.88 20.46 30.45
N PRO A 17 7.54 20.79 29.33
CA PRO A 17 6.94 20.81 28.00
C PRO A 17 6.87 19.42 27.38
N LEU A 18 6.01 18.55 27.90
CA LEU A 18 5.69 17.26 27.27
C LEU A 18 5.02 17.39 25.90
N SER A 19 4.40 18.56 25.63
CA SER A 19 3.71 18.81 24.37
C SER A 19 4.63 19.11 23.18
N GLN A 20 5.82 19.66 23.40
CA GLN A 20 6.76 20.00 22.32
C GLN A 20 7.45 18.78 21.74
N ALA A 21 7.80 17.78 22.56
CA ALA A 21 8.43 16.54 22.09
C ALA A 21 7.49 15.72 21.20
N ALA A 22 6.20 15.63 21.53
CA ALA A 22 5.22 14.94 20.73
C ALA A 22 4.96 15.64 19.37
N SER A 23 5.00 16.97 19.37
CA SER A 23 4.86 17.77 18.14
C SER A 23 6.06 17.60 17.20
N ALA A 24 7.28 17.58 17.72
CA ALA A 24 8.49 17.39 16.92
C ALA A 24 8.55 15.98 16.31
N GLN A 25 8.18 14.94 17.03
CA GLN A 25 8.10 13.58 16.52
C GLN A 25 7.05 13.43 15.41
N ASN A 26 5.90 14.10 15.55
CA ASN A 26 4.89 14.08 14.51
C ASN A 26 5.38 14.75 13.21
N VAL A 27 6.13 15.86 13.31
CA VAL A 27 6.71 16.54 12.15
C VAL A 27 7.74 15.64 11.44
N GLU A 28 8.61 14.96 12.20
CA GLU A 28 9.59 14.03 11.65
C GLU A 28 8.92 12.87 10.91
N TYR A 29 7.91 12.24 11.50
CA TYR A 29 7.19 11.14 10.83
C TYR A 29 6.39 11.61 9.62
N ASN A 30 5.82 12.81 9.64
CA ASN A 30 5.09 13.37 8.50
C ASN A 30 6.02 13.50 7.28
N ALA A 31 7.23 14.04 7.43
CA ALA A 31 8.19 14.16 6.34
C ALA A 31 8.62 12.79 5.77
N LEU A 32 8.90 11.82 6.66
CA LEU A 32 9.23 10.45 6.24
C LEU A 32 8.05 9.78 5.51
N VAL A 33 6.84 9.88 6.06
CA VAL A 33 5.64 9.30 5.47
C VAL A 33 5.37 9.90 4.09
N ALA A 34 5.43 11.24 3.95
CA ALA A 34 5.24 11.93 2.68
C ALA A 34 6.24 11.44 1.62
N SER A 35 7.53 11.35 1.98
CA SER A 35 8.59 10.87 1.08
C SER A 35 8.34 9.44 0.61
N HIS A 36 8.07 8.50 1.54
CA HIS A 36 7.83 7.10 1.18
C HIS A 36 6.51 6.89 0.44
N ALA A 37 5.46 7.65 0.78
CA ALA A 37 4.16 7.63 0.09
C ALA A 37 4.31 8.05 -1.37
N GLN A 38 4.99 9.17 -1.62
CA GLN A 38 5.28 9.69 -2.95
C GLN A 38 6.13 8.69 -3.77
N ALA A 39 7.22 8.19 -3.20
CA ALA A 39 8.12 7.25 -3.87
C ALA A 39 7.41 5.94 -4.29
N ASN A 40 6.34 5.55 -3.61
CA ASN A 40 5.60 4.32 -3.87
C ASN A 40 4.23 4.53 -4.54
N GLY A 41 3.83 5.76 -4.83
CA GLY A 41 2.57 6.11 -5.48
C GLY A 41 1.34 5.72 -4.65
N VAL A 42 1.40 5.94 -3.33
CA VAL A 42 0.26 5.72 -2.42
C VAL A 42 -0.15 7.03 -1.75
N PRO A 43 -1.43 7.22 -1.44
CA PRO A 43 -1.86 8.41 -0.69
C PRO A 43 -1.20 8.45 0.69
N GLU A 44 -0.65 9.61 1.07
CA GLU A 44 -0.03 9.84 2.37
C GLU A 44 -1.00 9.51 3.53
N ALA A 45 -2.25 9.95 3.41
CA ALA A 45 -3.31 9.67 4.37
C ALA A 45 -3.54 8.16 4.59
N LEU A 46 -3.32 7.33 3.55
CA LEU A 46 -3.41 5.87 3.68
C LEU A 46 -2.26 5.31 4.52
N VAL A 47 -1.05 5.83 4.35
CA VAL A 47 0.12 5.41 5.15
C VAL A 47 -0.11 5.77 6.62
N HIS A 48 -0.51 7.01 6.91
CA HIS A 48 -0.84 7.45 8.28
C HIS A 48 -1.91 6.58 8.92
N ARG A 49 -2.98 6.25 8.17
CA ARG A 49 -4.06 5.38 8.63
C ARG A 49 -3.56 3.99 9.04
N VAL A 50 -2.65 3.40 8.27
CA VAL A 50 -2.05 2.11 8.60
C VAL A 50 -1.17 2.24 9.84
N ILE A 51 -0.31 3.27 9.95
CA ILE A 51 0.54 3.50 11.13
C ILE A 51 -0.30 3.64 12.41
N VAL A 52 -1.36 4.45 12.36
CA VAL A 52 -2.26 4.62 13.52
C VAL A 52 -2.88 3.30 13.93
N ARG A 53 -3.37 2.51 12.97
CA ARG A 53 -3.98 1.21 13.23
C ARG A 53 -3.00 0.20 13.80
N GLU A 54 -1.78 0.14 13.25
CA GLU A 54 -0.80 -0.91 13.55
C GLU A 54 0.01 -0.63 14.83
N SER A 55 0.46 0.61 15.02
CA SER A 55 1.38 0.92 16.12
C SER A 55 1.03 2.17 16.93
N ARG A 56 0.14 3.03 16.42
CA ARG A 56 -0.06 4.38 16.96
C ARG A 56 1.26 5.15 17.07
N TYR A 57 2.06 5.11 15.99
CA TYR A 57 3.38 5.76 15.91
C TYR A 57 4.41 5.27 16.93
N ARG A 58 4.37 3.99 17.32
CA ARG A 58 5.37 3.39 18.22
C ARG A 58 6.39 2.58 17.40
N PRO A 59 7.57 3.14 17.06
CA PRO A 59 8.53 2.47 16.19
C PRO A 59 9.16 1.24 16.82
N ALA A 60 9.33 1.21 18.14
CA ALA A 60 9.90 0.08 18.85
C ALA A 60 8.90 -1.06 19.10
N LEU A 61 7.63 -0.90 18.72
CA LEU A 61 6.59 -1.91 18.97
C LEU A 61 6.91 -3.22 18.28
N VAL A 62 6.87 -4.31 19.05
CA VAL A 62 6.86 -5.68 18.55
C VAL A 62 5.52 -6.29 18.90
N GLY A 63 4.74 -6.64 17.87
CA GLY A 63 3.41 -7.20 17.99
C GLY A 63 3.40 -8.71 18.04
N ARG A 64 2.20 -9.27 18.23
CA ARG A 64 1.99 -10.72 18.20
C ARG A 64 2.37 -11.30 16.84
N GLY A 65 3.02 -12.46 16.83
CA GLY A 65 3.47 -13.11 15.60
C GLY A 65 4.68 -12.45 14.94
N GLY A 66 5.45 -11.62 15.70
CA GLY A 66 6.72 -11.06 15.27
C GLY A 66 6.57 -9.91 14.25
N THR A 67 5.50 -9.16 14.28
CA THR A 67 5.36 -7.91 13.54
C THR A 67 6.11 -6.78 14.22
N ILE A 68 6.72 -5.85 13.46
CA ILE A 68 7.71 -4.90 13.99
C ILE A 68 7.46 -3.49 13.48
N GLY A 69 7.61 -2.52 14.37
CA GLY A 69 7.78 -1.12 14.04
C GLY A 69 6.47 -0.38 13.71
N LEU A 70 6.61 0.78 13.06
CA LEU A 70 5.51 1.72 12.78
C LEU A 70 4.33 1.06 12.06
N MET A 71 4.60 0.25 11.05
CA MET A 71 3.59 -0.40 10.23
C MET A 71 3.45 -1.91 10.51
N GLN A 72 4.06 -2.41 11.59
CA GLN A 72 3.95 -3.81 12.02
C GLN A 72 4.22 -4.82 10.90
N ILE A 73 5.32 -4.61 10.16
CA ILE A 73 5.75 -5.54 9.09
C ILE A 73 6.47 -6.76 9.69
N LYS A 74 6.25 -7.94 9.11
CA LYS A 74 7.02 -9.14 9.47
C LYS A 74 8.40 -9.13 8.81
N LEU A 75 9.42 -9.64 9.49
CA LEU A 75 10.77 -9.77 8.94
C LEU A 75 10.77 -10.57 7.62
N ALA A 76 10.01 -11.66 7.54
CA ALA A 76 9.89 -12.45 6.32
C ALA A 76 9.28 -11.64 5.15
N THR A 77 8.29 -10.79 5.43
CA THR A 77 7.70 -9.90 4.42
C THR A 77 8.70 -8.86 3.94
N ALA A 78 9.43 -8.21 4.86
CA ALA A 78 10.46 -7.24 4.52
C ALA A 78 11.58 -7.88 3.68
N ARG A 79 12.02 -9.09 4.04
CA ARG A 79 13.02 -9.86 3.27
C ARG A 79 12.53 -10.20 1.87
N GLY A 80 11.28 -10.57 1.70
CA GLY A 80 10.67 -10.79 0.38
C GLY A 80 10.62 -9.54 -0.51
N LEU A 81 10.82 -8.34 0.10
CA LEU A 81 10.89 -7.05 -0.60
C LEU A 81 12.33 -6.53 -0.77
N GLY A 82 13.33 -7.33 -0.34
CA GLY A 82 14.73 -7.00 -0.49
C GLY A 82 15.45 -6.52 0.78
N TYR A 83 14.83 -6.62 1.97
CA TYR A 83 15.51 -6.30 3.23
C TYR A 83 16.52 -7.38 3.59
N THR A 84 17.75 -6.98 3.87
CA THR A 84 18.86 -7.90 4.23
C THR A 84 19.25 -7.86 5.71
N GLY A 85 18.68 -6.89 6.47
CA GLY A 85 18.97 -6.74 7.89
C GLY A 85 18.24 -7.73 8.80
N ASP A 86 18.33 -7.45 10.09
CA ASP A 86 17.69 -8.23 11.15
C ASP A 86 16.36 -7.62 11.63
N ALA A 87 15.74 -8.27 12.62
CA ALA A 87 14.49 -7.81 13.22
C ALA A 87 14.64 -6.46 13.97
N ALA A 88 15.83 -6.19 14.53
CA ALA A 88 16.08 -4.95 15.27
C ALA A 88 16.10 -3.75 14.34
N GLY A 89 16.69 -3.87 13.16
CA GLY A 89 16.72 -2.81 12.15
C GLY A 89 15.33 -2.37 11.66
N LEU A 90 14.32 -3.23 11.75
CA LEU A 90 12.93 -2.85 11.39
C LEU A 90 12.24 -1.96 12.46
N ARG A 91 12.89 -1.69 13.60
CA ARG A 91 12.41 -0.68 14.57
C ARG A 91 12.82 0.73 14.20
N ASP A 92 13.79 0.88 13.31
CA ASP A 92 14.11 2.18 12.71
C ASP A 92 12.96 2.65 11.83
N PRO A 93 12.44 3.88 12.04
CA PRO A 93 11.29 4.40 11.31
C PRO A 93 11.47 4.43 9.80
N ASN A 94 12.62 4.89 9.32
CA ASN A 94 12.88 5.00 7.89
C ASN A 94 12.98 3.62 7.23
N THR A 95 13.70 2.69 7.85
CA THR A 95 13.80 1.30 7.40
C THR A 95 12.43 0.62 7.38
N ASN A 96 11.64 0.81 8.43
CA ASN A 96 10.29 0.25 8.50
C ASN A 96 9.40 0.75 7.36
N LEU A 97 9.36 2.07 7.14
CA LEU A 97 8.57 2.70 6.08
C LEU A 97 9.05 2.29 4.69
N THR A 98 10.36 2.14 4.46
CA THR A 98 10.91 1.68 3.18
C THR A 98 10.25 0.38 2.71
N TYR A 99 10.14 -0.60 3.56
CA TYR A 99 9.58 -1.92 3.18
C TYR A 99 8.08 -2.02 3.38
N ALA A 100 7.56 -1.41 4.44
CA ALA A 100 6.13 -1.50 4.73
C ALA A 100 5.27 -0.67 3.78
N VAL A 101 5.72 0.53 3.35
CA VAL A 101 5.01 1.33 2.35
C VAL A 101 5.10 0.67 0.97
N LYS A 102 6.24 0.05 0.63
CA LYS A 102 6.37 -0.77 -0.59
C LYS A 102 5.38 -1.95 -0.58
N TYR A 103 5.19 -2.61 0.56
CA TYR A 103 4.18 -3.65 0.73
C TYR A 103 2.76 -3.10 0.59
N LEU A 104 2.48 -1.96 1.23
CA LEU A 104 1.18 -1.27 1.13
C LEU A 104 0.85 -0.85 -0.31
N ALA A 105 1.84 -0.40 -1.07
CA ALA A 105 1.66 -0.07 -2.48
C ALA A 105 1.22 -1.29 -3.31
N GLY A 106 1.74 -2.48 -3.00
CA GLY A 106 1.25 -3.73 -3.59
C GLY A 106 -0.21 -4.02 -3.24
N ALA A 107 -0.58 -3.84 -1.98
CA ALA A 107 -1.96 -3.98 -1.50
C ALA A 107 -2.90 -2.95 -2.13
N TYR A 108 -2.46 -1.70 -2.27
CA TYR A 108 -3.22 -0.61 -2.87
C TYR A 108 -3.49 -0.85 -4.37
N ARG A 109 -2.48 -1.30 -5.12
CA ARG A 109 -2.67 -1.73 -6.51
C ARG A 109 -3.62 -2.92 -6.64
N ALA A 110 -3.49 -3.94 -5.77
CA ALA A 110 -4.38 -5.09 -5.73
C ALA A 110 -5.83 -4.72 -5.34
N ALA A 111 -5.99 -3.59 -4.64
CA ALA A 111 -7.28 -3.01 -4.30
C ALA A 111 -7.88 -2.12 -5.41
N ASN A 112 -7.21 -1.99 -6.57
CA ASN A 112 -7.56 -1.05 -7.65
C ASN A 112 -7.66 0.41 -7.16
N GLY A 113 -6.75 0.81 -6.26
CA GLY A 113 -6.71 2.17 -5.72
C GLY A 113 -7.75 2.47 -4.62
N ASP A 114 -8.45 1.47 -4.11
CA ASP A 114 -9.39 1.66 -3.00
C ASP A 114 -8.65 1.60 -1.65
N PRO A 115 -8.59 2.72 -0.88
CA PRO A 115 -7.86 2.76 0.39
C PRO A 115 -8.44 1.82 1.46
N ASN A 116 -9.76 1.61 1.48
CA ASN A 116 -10.41 0.77 2.49
C ASN A 116 -10.05 -0.71 2.26
N ARG A 117 -10.12 -1.16 1.02
CA ARG A 117 -9.69 -2.52 0.63
C ARG A 117 -8.19 -2.70 0.80
N ALA A 118 -7.39 -1.67 0.51
CA ALA A 118 -5.94 -1.73 0.67
C ALA A 118 -5.53 -1.99 2.12
N VAL A 119 -6.19 -1.36 3.11
CA VAL A 119 -5.95 -1.63 4.53
C VAL A 119 -6.28 -3.09 4.88
N GLY A 120 -7.37 -3.63 4.35
CA GLY A 120 -7.74 -5.04 4.54
C GLY A 120 -6.68 -5.97 3.92
N TYR A 121 -6.24 -5.70 2.71
CA TYR A 121 -5.21 -6.47 2.00
C TYR A 121 -3.83 -6.36 2.66
N TYR A 122 -3.50 -5.21 3.23
CA TYR A 122 -2.28 -5.05 4.02
C TYR A 122 -2.25 -6.01 5.21
N ALA A 123 -3.35 -6.08 5.95
CA ALA A 123 -3.44 -6.91 7.15
C ALA A 123 -3.53 -8.42 6.86
N SER A 124 -4.27 -8.84 5.83
CA SER A 124 -4.53 -10.25 5.52
C SER A 124 -3.62 -10.83 4.44
N GLY A 125 -2.84 -10.00 3.74
CA GLY A 125 -2.09 -10.35 2.54
C GLY A 125 -2.93 -10.20 1.26
N TYR A 126 -2.27 -9.79 0.18
CA TYR A 126 -2.91 -9.49 -1.11
C TYR A 126 -2.52 -10.45 -2.25
N TYR A 127 -1.76 -11.48 -1.96
CA TYR A 127 -1.24 -12.40 -2.98
C TYR A 127 -2.34 -12.96 -3.90
N HIS A 128 -3.41 -13.48 -3.32
CA HIS A 128 -4.52 -14.06 -4.10
C HIS A 128 -5.29 -13.00 -4.91
N ALA A 129 -5.46 -11.81 -4.36
CA ALA A 129 -6.09 -10.70 -5.08
C ALA A 129 -5.24 -10.27 -6.28
N ALA A 130 -3.94 -10.08 -6.09
CA ALA A 130 -3.00 -9.73 -7.16
C ALA A 130 -2.90 -10.83 -8.24
N LYS A 131 -2.92 -12.12 -7.83
CA LYS A 131 -2.93 -13.25 -8.77
C LYS A 131 -4.18 -13.24 -9.65
N ARG A 132 -5.37 -13.05 -9.07
CA ARG A 132 -6.62 -12.95 -9.84
C ARG A 132 -6.57 -11.81 -10.86
N GLN A 133 -6.11 -10.63 -10.47
CA GLN A 133 -6.00 -9.49 -11.38
C GLN A 133 -5.02 -9.75 -12.54
N ARG A 134 -3.91 -10.45 -12.29
CA ARG A 134 -2.97 -10.82 -13.36
C ARG A 134 -3.58 -11.79 -14.35
N LEU A 135 -4.42 -12.71 -13.89
CA LEU A 135 -5.12 -13.65 -14.76
C LEU A 135 -6.14 -12.92 -15.64
N VAL A 136 -6.97 -12.07 -15.07
CA VAL A 136 -7.95 -11.25 -15.81
C VAL A 136 -7.27 -10.33 -16.85
N ARG A 137 -6.11 -9.73 -16.50
CA ARG A 137 -5.36 -8.89 -17.44
C ARG A 137 -4.69 -9.68 -18.57
N ARG A 138 -4.42 -10.99 -18.36
CA ARG A 138 -3.81 -11.87 -19.35
C ARG A 138 -4.82 -12.48 -20.32
N GLU A 139 -6.08 -12.55 -19.97
CA GLU A 139 -7.13 -12.85 -20.94
C GLU A 139 -7.18 -11.66 -21.92
N PRO A 140 -6.86 -11.88 -23.22
CA PRO A 140 -7.11 -10.85 -24.21
C PRO A 140 -8.61 -10.56 -24.12
N SER A 141 -8.98 -9.32 -23.79
CA SER A 141 -10.30 -8.86 -24.11
C SER A 141 -10.42 -9.07 -25.63
N GLU A 142 -11.15 -10.10 -26.05
CA GLU A 142 -11.53 -10.19 -27.45
C GLU A 142 -12.11 -8.82 -27.79
N PRO A 143 -11.60 -8.15 -28.84
CA PRO A 143 -12.24 -6.94 -29.29
C PRO A 143 -13.69 -7.34 -29.57
N VAL A 144 -14.63 -6.83 -28.79
CA VAL A 144 -16.03 -6.83 -29.15
C VAL A 144 -16.08 -5.99 -30.41
N LEU A 145 -15.97 -6.66 -31.56
CA LEU A 145 -16.27 -6.10 -32.88
C LEU A 145 -17.74 -5.75 -32.85
N ALA A 146 -18.06 -4.60 -32.26
CA ALA A 146 -19.32 -3.94 -32.48
C ALA A 146 -19.38 -3.64 -33.96
N GLY A 147 -20.19 -4.44 -34.69
CA GLY A 147 -20.48 -4.22 -36.07
C GLY A 147 -19.68 -5.06 -37.08
N ALA A 148 -19.56 -6.36 -36.89
CA ALA A 148 -19.32 -7.21 -38.03
C ALA A 148 -20.59 -7.15 -38.94
N PRO A 149 -20.48 -6.68 -40.20
CA PRO A 149 -21.62 -6.78 -41.11
C PRO A 149 -21.95 -8.26 -41.29
N PRO A 150 -23.26 -8.60 -41.51
CA PRO A 150 -23.66 -9.98 -41.68
C PRO A 150 -22.85 -10.61 -42.83
N LYS A 151 -22.27 -11.78 -42.59
CA LYS A 151 -21.61 -12.58 -43.60
C LYS A 151 -22.64 -12.80 -44.75
N VAL A 152 -22.47 -12.08 -45.81
CA VAL A 152 -23.19 -12.35 -47.06
C VAL A 152 -22.65 -13.68 -47.57
N VAL A 153 -23.44 -14.75 -47.39
CA VAL A 153 -23.18 -16.03 -48.01
C VAL A 153 -23.57 -15.87 -49.49
N ILE A 154 -22.60 -15.57 -50.32
CA ILE A 154 -22.78 -15.65 -51.77
C ILE A 154 -22.89 -17.14 -52.12
N ARG A 155 -24.10 -17.61 -52.28
CA ARG A 155 -24.38 -18.92 -52.86
C ARG A 155 -23.99 -18.84 -54.32
N MET A 156 -22.87 -19.41 -54.69
CA MET A 156 -22.53 -19.60 -56.12
C MET A 156 -23.49 -20.61 -56.73
N PRO A 157 -24.10 -20.29 -57.88
CA PRO A 157 -24.93 -21.26 -58.58
C PRO A 157 -24.08 -22.45 -59.08
N ALA A 158 -24.67 -23.62 -58.99
CA ALA A 158 -24.01 -24.93 -59.29
C ALA A 158 -23.78 -25.22 -60.80
N ASP A 159 -23.87 -24.22 -61.65
CA ASP A 159 -23.84 -24.44 -63.12
C ASP A 159 -22.67 -23.68 -63.77
N ALA A 160 -21.45 -24.10 -63.44
CA ALA A 160 -20.22 -23.65 -64.15
C ALA A 160 -19.56 -24.80 -64.89
N ASN A 161 -20.35 -25.63 -65.60
CA ASN A 161 -19.80 -26.66 -66.48
C ASN A 161 -20.34 -26.55 -67.93
N ALA A 162 -20.26 -25.34 -68.49
CA ALA A 162 -20.62 -25.12 -69.89
C ALA A 162 -19.76 -24.02 -70.53
N LEU A 163 -18.45 -24.29 -70.68
CA LEU A 163 -17.62 -23.64 -71.71
C LEU A 163 -16.48 -24.60 -72.09
N GLN A 164 -16.85 -25.64 -72.89
CA GLN A 164 -15.89 -26.36 -73.72
C GLN A 164 -15.54 -25.48 -74.91
N VAL A 165 -14.27 -25.07 -74.97
CA VAL A 165 -13.68 -24.41 -76.14
C VAL A 165 -13.20 -25.50 -77.09
N PRO A 166 -13.63 -25.59 -78.34
CA PRO A 166 -13.14 -26.52 -79.36
C PRO A 166 -11.68 -26.16 -79.73
N ARG A 167 -10.80 -27.10 -79.69
CA ARG A 167 -9.46 -27.00 -80.26
C ARG A 167 -9.57 -27.09 -81.80
N ARG A 168 -8.96 -26.15 -82.46
CA ARG A 168 -8.33 -26.29 -83.79
C ARG A 168 -6.86 -26.06 -83.71
#